data_37d1d6a5882f5b0a139d35702af4bba0
#
_entry.id   37d1d6a5882f5b0a139d35702af4bba0
#
_cell.length_a   1.000
_cell.length_b   1.000
_cell.length_c   1.000
_cell.angle_alpha   90.00
_cell.angle_beta   90.00
_cell.angle_gamma   90.00
#
_symmetry.space_group_name_H-M   'P 1'
#
loop_
_entity.id
_entity.type
_entity.pdbx_description
1 polymer ?
#
loop_
_entity_poly.entity_id
_entity_poly.type
_entity_poly.pdbx_seq_one_letter_code
_entity_poly.pdbx_strand_id
1 'polypeptide(L)'
;MWISDKWQDFELIDCSKGEKLERWGRYYLVRPDPQAIWETPRRNSHWNDRNARYRRSETGGGSWDKGDLPENWQIKYGELTFNVKPMNFKHTGLFPEQAANWDWAMQKIRSAGRPISVLNLFGYTGAATVACARAGASVCHVDAAKGMVAWGKDNAASTGVSSAPIRWIVDDCAKFVEREIRRGRKYDAIIMDPPSYGRGPGGEVWKLEQNLWPFVSLCAGVLSDDPLFVLINSYTTGLSASVLSYVTESIFTKKFGGRSESQELGLPVTDSGLYLPCGASCRWER
;
A
#
# COMPACT_ATOMS: atom_id res chain seq x y z
N MET A 1 9.64 -10.50 9.56
CA MET A 1 8.79 -10.19 8.38
C MET A 1 7.33 -10.22 8.82
N TRP A 2 6.54 -9.23 8.45
CA TRP A 2 5.09 -9.26 8.65
C TRP A 2 4.43 -9.91 7.43
N ILE A 3 3.69 -10.99 7.68
CA ILE A 3 3.15 -11.85 6.63
C ILE A 3 1.66 -11.55 6.43
N SER A 4 1.27 -11.41 5.17
CA SER A 4 -0.13 -11.28 4.75
C SER A 4 -0.68 -12.65 4.34
N ASP A 5 -1.11 -13.43 5.32
CA ASP A 5 -1.47 -14.85 5.18
C ASP A 5 -2.98 -15.15 5.34
N LYS A 6 -3.82 -14.11 5.54
CA LYS A 6 -5.26 -14.29 5.79
C LYS A 6 -6.11 -14.13 4.52
N TRP A 7 -5.51 -14.04 3.35
CA TRP A 7 -6.22 -13.94 2.10
C TRP A 7 -6.98 -15.22 1.76
N GLN A 8 -8.23 -15.06 1.27
CA GLN A 8 -9.02 -16.14 0.71
C GLN A 8 -9.18 -15.99 -0.81
N ASP A 9 -9.39 -14.76 -1.28
CA ASP A 9 -9.58 -14.43 -2.69
C ASP A 9 -8.27 -14.08 -3.42
N PHE A 10 -7.14 -14.02 -2.72
CA PHE A 10 -5.82 -13.86 -3.30
C PHE A 10 -4.89 -14.97 -2.83
N GLU A 11 -3.98 -15.40 -3.69
CA GLU A 11 -2.95 -16.38 -3.38
C GLU A 11 -1.73 -16.13 -4.25
N LEU A 12 -0.55 -16.11 -3.66
CA LEU A 12 0.71 -16.21 -4.37
C LEU A 12 1.07 -17.70 -4.46
N ILE A 13 0.86 -18.29 -5.64
CA ILE A 13 1.03 -19.72 -5.86
C ILE A 13 2.49 -20.09 -5.96
N ASP A 14 3.22 -19.40 -6.85
CA ASP A 14 4.64 -19.67 -7.11
C ASP A 14 5.34 -18.40 -7.59
N CYS A 15 6.66 -18.32 -7.42
CA CYS A 15 7.46 -17.24 -7.96
C CYS A 15 8.85 -17.75 -8.36
N SER A 16 9.30 -17.41 -9.57
CA SER A 16 10.56 -17.88 -10.14
C SER A 16 10.96 -17.04 -11.35
N LYS A 17 12.27 -16.91 -11.61
CA LYS A 17 12.83 -16.27 -12.80
C LYS A 17 12.24 -14.89 -13.09
N GLY A 18 12.15 -14.04 -12.07
CA GLY A 18 11.66 -12.67 -12.18
C GLY A 18 10.15 -12.52 -12.38
N GLU A 19 9.36 -13.57 -12.17
CA GLU A 19 7.91 -13.56 -12.29
C GLU A 19 7.24 -14.25 -11.11
N LYS A 20 5.95 -13.94 -10.91
CA LYS A 20 5.09 -14.56 -9.94
C LYS A 20 3.78 -15.01 -10.58
N LEU A 21 3.32 -16.19 -10.16
CA LEU A 21 2.02 -16.76 -10.49
C LEU A 21 1.08 -16.52 -9.33
N GLU A 22 -0.01 -15.84 -9.58
CA GLU A 22 -0.98 -15.41 -8.58
C GLU A 22 -2.39 -15.83 -8.96
N ARG A 23 -3.23 -16.14 -7.96
CA ARG A 23 -4.68 -16.26 -8.10
C ARG A 23 -5.36 -15.02 -7.52
N TRP A 24 -6.25 -14.40 -8.30
CA TRP A 24 -7.03 -13.21 -7.96
C TRP A 24 -8.53 -13.52 -8.11
N GLY A 25 -9.19 -13.94 -7.04
CA GLY A 25 -10.50 -14.56 -7.08
C GLY A 25 -10.42 -15.92 -7.80
N ARG A 26 -11.04 -16.01 -8.97
CA ARG A 26 -10.98 -17.22 -9.84
C ARG A 26 -9.97 -17.11 -10.99
N TYR A 27 -9.23 -15.99 -11.10
CA TYR A 27 -8.36 -15.73 -12.24
C TYR A 27 -6.89 -15.90 -11.87
N TYR A 28 -6.14 -16.53 -12.77
CA TYR A 28 -4.69 -16.74 -12.65
C TYR A 28 -3.93 -15.71 -13.46
N LEU A 29 -3.02 -15.01 -12.82
CA LEU A 29 -2.21 -13.97 -13.42
C LEU A 29 -0.72 -14.29 -13.30
N VAL A 30 0.06 -14.01 -14.35
CA VAL A 30 1.52 -14.01 -14.30
C VAL A 30 2.01 -12.58 -14.45
N ARG A 31 2.77 -12.12 -13.46
CA ARG A 31 3.30 -10.75 -13.42
C ARG A 31 4.80 -10.74 -13.12
N PRO A 32 5.56 -9.76 -13.65
CA PRO A 32 6.96 -9.58 -13.29
C PRO A 32 7.13 -9.23 -11.80
N ASP A 33 8.07 -9.89 -11.16
CA ASP A 33 8.54 -9.53 -9.82
C ASP A 33 10.06 -9.63 -9.75
N PRO A 34 10.79 -8.50 -9.68
CA PRO A 34 12.25 -8.50 -9.68
C PRO A 34 12.86 -9.08 -8.41
N GLN A 35 12.09 -9.28 -7.33
CA GLN A 35 12.57 -9.94 -6.13
C GLN A 35 12.74 -11.44 -6.30
N ALA A 36 11.98 -12.07 -7.22
CA ALA A 36 12.03 -13.51 -7.49
C ALA A 36 13.25 -13.87 -8.35
N ILE A 37 14.46 -13.63 -7.84
CA ILE A 37 15.74 -13.85 -8.56
C ILE A 37 16.16 -15.34 -8.67
N TRP A 38 15.52 -16.22 -7.94
CA TRP A 38 15.78 -17.66 -7.96
C TRP A 38 15.15 -18.32 -9.19
N GLU A 39 15.71 -19.48 -9.56
CA GLU A 39 15.30 -20.24 -10.74
C GLU A 39 14.74 -21.62 -10.36
N THR A 40 13.72 -21.63 -9.51
CA THR A 40 12.99 -22.86 -9.15
C THR A 40 12.19 -23.40 -10.36
N PRO A 41 12.02 -24.74 -10.46
CA PRO A 41 11.18 -25.30 -11.52
C PRO A 41 9.72 -24.87 -11.38
N ARG A 42 9.15 -24.33 -12.46
CA ARG A 42 7.74 -23.94 -12.59
C ARG A 42 6.87 -25.18 -12.81
N ARG A 43 6.45 -25.86 -11.74
CA ARG A 43 5.70 -27.12 -11.83
C ARG A 43 4.20 -26.93 -11.90
N ASN A 44 3.68 -25.80 -11.41
CA ASN A 44 2.24 -25.52 -11.43
C ASN A 44 1.74 -25.34 -12.87
N SER A 45 0.64 -26.04 -13.24
CA SER A 45 0.08 -25.98 -14.59
C SER A 45 -0.38 -24.56 -14.99
N HIS A 46 -0.79 -23.74 -14.01
CA HIS A 46 -1.26 -22.38 -14.26
C HIS A 46 -0.18 -21.40 -14.73
N TRP A 47 1.09 -21.78 -14.71
CA TRP A 47 2.11 -21.01 -15.42
C TRP A 47 1.83 -20.95 -16.94
N ASN A 48 1.20 -22.00 -17.49
CA ASN A 48 0.81 -22.12 -18.90
C ASN A 48 -0.68 -21.85 -19.11
N ASP A 49 -1.53 -22.37 -18.21
CA ASP A 49 -2.98 -22.19 -18.22
C ASP A 49 -3.39 -21.04 -17.29
N ARG A 50 -3.17 -19.83 -17.76
CA ARG A 50 -3.42 -18.58 -17.04
C ARG A 50 -4.39 -17.68 -17.79
N ASN A 51 -5.14 -16.85 -17.06
CA ASN A 51 -6.08 -15.89 -17.66
C ASN A 51 -5.38 -14.65 -18.25
N ALA A 52 -4.24 -14.25 -17.69
CA ALA A 52 -3.45 -13.16 -18.27
C ALA A 52 -1.98 -13.19 -17.84
N ARG A 53 -1.12 -12.59 -18.67
CA ARG A 53 0.29 -12.36 -18.36
C ARG A 53 0.69 -10.95 -18.75
N TYR A 54 1.38 -10.25 -17.85
CA TYR A 54 2.00 -8.97 -18.17
C TYR A 54 3.40 -9.19 -18.72
N ARG A 55 3.67 -8.69 -19.94
CA ARG A 55 5.00 -8.72 -20.56
C ARG A 55 5.62 -7.34 -20.52
N ARG A 56 6.82 -7.24 -19.95
CA ARG A 56 7.61 -6.00 -20.02
C ARG A 56 8.10 -5.75 -21.44
N SER A 57 8.07 -4.49 -21.85
CA SER A 57 8.74 -4.02 -23.05
C SER A 57 10.21 -3.68 -22.74
N GLU A 58 11.09 -3.85 -23.70
CA GLU A 58 12.52 -3.48 -23.61
C GLU A 58 12.72 -1.96 -23.49
N THR A 59 11.77 -1.18 -24.00
CA THR A 59 11.80 0.29 -23.97
C THR A 59 11.11 0.91 -22.75
N GLY A 60 10.68 0.09 -21.81
CA GLY A 60 9.89 0.49 -20.62
C GLY A 60 8.38 0.31 -20.83
N GLY A 61 7.66 0.17 -19.71
CA GLY A 61 6.25 -0.19 -19.74
C GLY A 61 6.02 -1.67 -20.06
N GLY A 62 4.95 -1.98 -20.79
CA GLY A 62 4.59 -3.33 -21.20
C GLY A 62 3.11 -3.45 -21.52
N SER A 63 2.65 -4.68 -21.74
CA SER A 63 1.26 -4.98 -22.07
C SER A 63 0.79 -6.27 -21.42
N TRP A 64 -0.53 -6.36 -21.24
CA TRP A 64 -1.19 -7.58 -20.82
C TRP A 64 -1.55 -8.44 -22.04
N ASP A 65 -1.05 -9.66 -22.03
CA ASP A 65 -1.55 -10.74 -22.87
C ASP A 65 -2.75 -11.35 -22.14
N LYS A 66 -3.95 -10.99 -22.58
CA LYS A 66 -5.22 -11.33 -21.91
C LYS A 66 -5.92 -12.45 -22.67
N GLY A 67 -6.23 -13.56 -21.96
CA GLY A 67 -7.23 -14.52 -22.36
C GLY A 67 -8.61 -14.12 -21.82
N ASP A 68 -9.30 -15.05 -21.18
CA ASP A 68 -10.61 -14.85 -20.53
C ASP A 68 -10.51 -14.06 -19.21
N LEU A 69 -10.03 -12.82 -19.28
CA LEU A 69 -9.96 -11.94 -18.12
C LEU A 69 -10.97 -10.79 -18.29
N PRO A 70 -11.87 -10.54 -17.34
CA PRO A 70 -12.79 -9.41 -17.39
C PRO A 70 -12.01 -8.09 -17.29
N GLU A 71 -12.67 -6.99 -17.67
CA GLU A 71 -12.09 -5.65 -17.51
C GLU A 71 -11.85 -5.30 -16.04
N ASN A 72 -12.74 -5.73 -15.16
CA ASN A 72 -12.65 -5.56 -13.72
C ASN A 72 -13.39 -6.69 -12.98
N TRP A 73 -12.99 -6.97 -11.76
CA TRP A 73 -13.68 -7.90 -10.85
C TRP A 73 -13.41 -7.51 -9.39
N GLN A 74 -14.06 -8.18 -8.47
CA GLN A 74 -13.90 -7.94 -7.05
C GLN A 74 -13.16 -9.09 -6.38
N ILE A 75 -12.36 -8.74 -5.36
CA ILE A 75 -11.78 -9.68 -4.40
C ILE A 75 -12.00 -9.17 -2.98
N LYS A 76 -12.05 -10.10 -2.03
CA LYS A 76 -12.32 -9.81 -0.63
C LYS A 76 -11.14 -10.13 0.25
N TYR A 77 -10.98 -9.32 1.29
CA TYR A 77 -10.09 -9.57 2.41
C TYR A 77 -10.85 -9.32 3.71
N GLY A 78 -11.24 -10.40 4.42
CA GLY A 78 -12.12 -10.26 5.59
C GLY A 78 -13.39 -9.47 5.26
N GLU A 79 -13.58 -8.33 5.91
CA GLU A 79 -14.73 -7.43 5.72
C GLU A 79 -14.52 -6.36 4.63
N LEU A 80 -13.41 -6.40 3.92
CA LEU A 80 -13.06 -5.45 2.86
C LEU A 80 -13.32 -6.06 1.48
N THR A 81 -13.84 -5.26 0.55
CA THR A 81 -14.07 -5.65 -0.84
C THR A 81 -13.37 -4.65 -1.75
N PHE A 82 -12.52 -5.14 -2.64
CA PHE A 82 -11.74 -4.32 -3.55
C PHE A 82 -12.07 -4.62 -5.00
N ASN A 83 -12.22 -3.58 -5.80
CA ASN A 83 -12.29 -3.68 -7.25
C ASN A 83 -10.88 -3.74 -7.80
N VAL A 84 -10.60 -4.73 -8.64
CA VAL A 84 -9.30 -4.92 -9.27
C VAL A 84 -9.44 -5.02 -10.79
N LYS A 85 -8.43 -4.57 -11.52
CA LYS A 85 -8.36 -4.64 -12.98
C LYS A 85 -6.92 -4.55 -13.47
N PRO A 86 -6.57 -5.14 -14.60
CA PRO A 86 -5.29 -4.92 -15.25
C PRO A 86 -5.12 -3.43 -15.60
N MET A 87 -4.03 -2.84 -15.16
CA MET A 87 -3.66 -1.45 -15.51
C MET A 87 -2.72 -1.43 -16.71
N ASN A 88 -2.39 -0.24 -17.22
CA ASN A 88 -1.38 -0.07 -18.26
C ASN A 88 0.05 -0.50 -17.83
N PHE A 89 0.22 -0.78 -16.55
CA PHE A 89 1.42 -1.37 -15.93
C PHE A 89 1.10 -2.75 -15.37
N LYS A 90 2.11 -3.42 -14.80
CA LYS A 90 1.95 -4.74 -14.16
C LYS A 90 0.96 -4.78 -12.98
N HIS A 91 0.49 -3.63 -12.50
CA HIS A 91 -0.37 -3.52 -11.32
C HIS A 91 -1.83 -3.85 -11.62
N THR A 92 -2.55 -4.27 -10.61
CA THR A 92 -3.96 -4.65 -10.64
C THR A 92 -4.85 -3.75 -9.78
N GLY A 93 -4.28 -2.67 -9.23
CA GLY A 93 -4.97 -1.74 -8.36
C GLY A 93 -4.89 -2.08 -6.88
N LEU A 94 -4.20 -3.17 -6.49
CA LEU A 94 -4.06 -3.57 -5.10
C LEU A 94 -2.68 -4.18 -4.84
N PHE A 95 -2.21 -4.02 -3.61
CA PHE A 95 -0.98 -4.62 -3.08
C PHE A 95 -1.35 -5.56 -1.93
N PRO A 96 -1.50 -6.86 -2.18
CA PRO A 96 -2.00 -7.83 -1.20
C PRO A 96 -1.13 -7.95 0.06
N GLU A 97 0.17 -7.73 -0.04
CA GLU A 97 1.10 -7.74 1.08
C GLU A 97 0.78 -6.67 2.13
N GLN A 98 0.11 -5.59 1.73
CA GLN A 98 -0.30 -4.50 2.63
C GLN A 98 -1.42 -4.92 3.59
N ALA A 99 -2.07 -6.06 3.40
CA ALA A 99 -3.12 -6.53 4.29
C ALA A 99 -2.63 -6.73 5.74
N ALA A 100 -1.35 -7.10 5.93
CA ALA A 100 -0.74 -7.15 7.26
C ALA A 100 -0.71 -5.77 7.97
N ASN A 101 -0.57 -4.69 7.19
CA ASN A 101 -0.62 -3.32 7.70
C ASN A 101 -2.06 -2.84 7.92
N TRP A 102 -3.01 -3.26 7.05
CA TRP A 102 -4.42 -2.93 7.26
C TRP A 102 -4.95 -3.57 8.54
N ASP A 103 -4.65 -4.84 8.80
CA ASP A 103 -5.03 -5.54 10.03
C ASP A 103 -4.50 -4.82 11.27
N TRP A 104 -3.22 -4.46 11.25
CA TRP A 104 -2.59 -3.74 12.35
C TRP A 104 -3.24 -2.37 12.59
N ALA A 105 -3.43 -1.57 11.54
CA ALA A 105 -4.05 -0.24 11.64
C ALA A 105 -5.50 -0.33 12.13
N MET A 106 -6.29 -1.28 11.58
CA MET A 106 -7.67 -1.52 12.02
C MET A 106 -7.73 -1.91 13.50
N GLN A 107 -6.83 -2.78 13.95
CA GLN A 107 -6.75 -3.17 15.36
C GLN A 107 -6.44 -1.96 16.26
N LYS A 108 -5.44 -1.14 15.90
CA LYS A 108 -5.09 0.07 16.66
C LYS A 108 -6.25 1.06 16.74
N ILE A 109 -6.95 1.30 15.63
CA ILE A 109 -8.11 2.19 15.61
C ILE A 109 -9.24 1.66 16.50
N ARG A 110 -9.57 0.37 16.40
CA ARG A 110 -10.64 -0.25 17.20
C ARG A 110 -10.35 -0.27 18.69
N SER A 111 -9.08 -0.42 19.08
CA SER A 111 -8.66 -0.47 20.49
C SER A 111 -8.36 0.89 21.10
N ALA A 112 -8.41 1.99 20.34
CA ALA A 112 -8.03 3.32 20.82
C ALA A 112 -8.97 3.91 21.90
N GLY A 113 -10.23 3.45 21.98
CA GLY A 113 -11.21 3.93 22.95
C GLY A 113 -11.66 5.39 22.75
N ARG A 114 -11.28 6.02 21.64
CA ARG A 114 -11.62 7.40 21.26
C ARG A 114 -11.77 7.53 19.74
N PRO A 115 -12.46 8.57 19.24
CA PRO A 115 -12.48 8.86 17.80
C PRO A 115 -11.07 9.08 17.25
N ILE A 116 -10.77 8.48 16.11
CA ILE A 116 -9.46 8.56 15.45
C ILE A 116 -9.62 9.23 14.10
N SER A 117 -8.72 10.19 13.82
CA SER A 117 -8.55 10.83 12.52
C SER A 117 -7.26 10.35 11.86
N VAL A 118 -7.37 9.81 10.65
CA VAL A 118 -6.24 9.24 9.88
C VAL A 118 -5.96 10.09 8.65
N LEU A 119 -4.70 10.44 8.43
CA LEU A 119 -4.21 11.02 7.18
C LEU A 119 -3.52 9.92 6.36
N ASN A 120 -4.09 9.56 5.21
CA ASN A 120 -3.50 8.60 4.27
C ASN A 120 -2.93 9.36 3.06
N LEU A 121 -1.61 9.40 2.95
CA LEU A 121 -0.83 10.07 1.92
C LEU A 121 -0.31 9.07 0.89
N PHE A 122 -0.30 9.45 -0.40
CA PHE A 122 -0.07 8.54 -1.52
C PHE A 122 -1.06 7.37 -1.50
N GLY A 123 -2.33 7.73 -1.24
CA GLY A 123 -3.36 6.77 -0.86
C GLY A 123 -3.77 5.79 -1.96
N TYR A 124 -3.29 6.00 -3.21
CA TYR A 124 -3.52 5.13 -4.37
C TYR A 124 -5.00 4.80 -4.54
N THR A 125 -5.37 3.53 -4.71
CA THR A 125 -6.76 3.07 -4.83
C THR A 125 -7.50 2.95 -3.50
N GLY A 126 -6.93 3.48 -2.42
CA GLY A 126 -7.60 3.67 -1.14
C GLY A 126 -7.77 2.44 -0.25
N ALA A 127 -7.01 1.36 -0.44
CA ALA A 127 -7.18 0.15 0.38
C ALA A 127 -6.97 0.43 1.88
N ALA A 128 -5.90 1.13 2.27
CA ALA A 128 -5.66 1.53 3.66
C ALA A 128 -6.73 2.52 4.17
N THR A 129 -7.21 3.43 3.30
CA THR A 129 -8.32 4.35 3.62
C THR A 129 -9.59 3.59 3.97
N VAL A 130 -9.97 2.64 3.12
CA VAL A 130 -11.16 1.81 3.30
C VAL A 130 -11.07 0.95 4.57
N ALA A 131 -9.89 0.37 4.83
CA ALA A 131 -9.62 -0.40 6.05
C ALA A 131 -9.77 0.47 7.31
N CYS A 132 -9.15 1.66 7.35
CA CYS A 132 -9.26 2.58 8.48
C CYS A 132 -10.71 3.06 8.69
N ALA A 133 -11.43 3.39 7.61
CA ALA A 133 -12.83 3.80 7.67
C ALA A 133 -13.74 2.66 8.19
N ARG A 134 -13.47 1.41 7.75
CA ARG A 134 -14.18 0.23 8.25
C ARG A 134 -13.91 -0.03 9.73
N ALA A 135 -12.76 0.37 10.24
CA ALA A 135 -12.42 0.31 11.67
C ALA A 135 -13.06 1.44 12.49
N GLY A 136 -13.74 2.42 11.85
CA GLY A 136 -14.45 3.52 12.51
C GLY A 136 -13.70 4.86 12.52
N ALA A 137 -12.57 4.98 11.83
CA ALA A 137 -11.84 6.24 11.75
C ALA A 137 -12.47 7.23 10.76
N SER A 138 -12.28 8.53 11.04
CA SER A 138 -12.38 9.58 10.02
C SER A 138 -11.10 9.59 9.21
N VAL A 139 -11.18 9.58 7.87
CA VAL A 139 -9.98 9.46 7.03
C VAL A 139 -9.89 10.64 6.06
N CYS A 140 -8.70 11.21 5.93
CA CYS A 140 -8.35 12.11 4.84
C CYS A 140 -7.43 11.36 3.87
N HIS A 141 -7.97 11.00 2.71
CA HIS A 141 -7.24 10.32 1.63
C HIS A 141 -6.68 11.36 0.66
N VAL A 142 -5.39 11.32 0.41
CA VAL A 142 -4.69 12.23 -0.49
C VAL A 142 -3.88 11.42 -1.52
N ASP A 143 -4.15 11.68 -2.80
CA ASP A 143 -3.37 11.16 -3.91
C ASP A 143 -3.38 12.16 -5.07
N ALA A 144 -2.27 12.28 -5.79
CA ALA A 144 -2.16 13.22 -6.90
C ALA A 144 -2.94 12.78 -8.15
N ALA A 145 -3.22 11.47 -8.28
CA ALA A 145 -3.87 10.89 -9.44
C ALA A 145 -5.39 10.84 -9.27
N LYS A 146 -6.13 11.71 -9.96
CA LYS A 146 -7.61 11.77 -9.92
C LYS A 146 -8.27 10.41 -10.14
N GLY A 147 -7.74 9.59 -11.07
CA GLY A 147 -8.27 8.26 -11.35
C GLY A 147 -8.10 7.29 -10.18
N MET A 148 -7.02 7.41 -9.41
CA MET A 148 -6.80 6.58 -8.22
C MET A 148 -7.75 6.97 -7.09
N VAL A 149 -7.97 8.27 -6.87
CA VAL A 149 -8.93 8.77 -5.89
C VAL A 149 -10.37 8.35 -6.26
N ALA A 150 -10.73 8.36 -7.54
CA ALA A 150 -12.04 7.85 -8.00
C ALA A 150 -12.18 6.35 -7.69
N TRP A 151 -11.16 5.55 -8.01
CA TRP A 151 -11.14 4.13 -7.70
C TRP A 151 -11.22 3.85 -6.18
N GLY A 152 -10.60 4.69 -5.36
CA GLY A 152 -10.75 4.62 -3.90
C GLY A 152 -12.20 4.78 -3.44
N LYS A 153 -12.96 5.69 -4.07
CA LYS A 153 -14.40 5.83 -3.80
C LYS A 153 -15.19 4.59 -4.20
N ASP A 154 -14.83 3.96 -5.33
CA ASP A 154 -15.47 2.71 -5.77
C ASP A 154 -15.17 1.57 -4.77
N ASN A 155 -13.94 1.49 -4.24
CA ASN A 155 -13.56 0.53 -3.20
C ASN A 155 -14.32 0.79 -1.88
N ALA A 156 -14.52 2.06 -1.51
CA ALA A 156 -15.32 2.41 -0.34
C ALA A 156 -16.80 2.01 -0.52
N ALA A 157 -17.34 2.17 -1.74
CA ALA A 157 -18.69 1.73 -2.06
C ALA A 157 -18.82 0.20 -1.99
N SER A 158 -17.89 -0.53 -2.60
CA SER A 158 -17.89 -1.99 -2.60
C SER A 158 -17.72 -2.60 -1.21
N THR A 159 -16.98 -1.93 -0.32
CA THR A 159 -16.83 -2.34 1.10
C THR A 159 -18.03 -1.90 1.97
N GLY A 160 -18.91 -1.03 1.48
CA GLY A 160 -20.07 -0.52 2.23
C GLY A 160 -19.70 0.57 3.24
N VAL A 161 -18.64 1.35 2.99
CA VAL A 161 -18.22 2.48 3.84
C VAL A 161 -18.35 3.85 3.15
N SER A 162 -19.19 3.97 2.13
CA SER A 162 -19.41 5.25 1.43
C SER A 162 -19.95 6.37 2.33
N SER A 163 -20.67 6.01 3.39
CA SER A 163 -21.20 6.96 4.38
C SER A 163 -20.22 7.32 5.50
N ALA A 164 -19.06 6.65 5.56
CA ALA A 164 -18.03 6.98 6.52
C ALA A 164 -17.42 8.37 6.24
N PRO A 165 -16.92 9.08 7.25
CA PRO A 165 -16.35 10.41 7.10
C PRO A 165 -14.98 10.37 6.40
N ILE A 166 -14.98 10.15 5.08
CA ILE A 166 -13.78 10.12 4.24
C ILE A 166 -13.70 11.41 3.41
N ARG A 167 -12.61 12.16 3.57
CA ARG A 167 -12.27 13.30 2.70
C ARG A 167 -11.37 12.80 1.58
N TRP A 168 -11.86 12.87 0.35
CA TRP A 168 -11.14 12.47 -0.85
C TRP A 168 -10.48 13.68 -1.51
N ILE A 169 -9.16 13.73 -1.54
CA ILE A 169 -8.37 14.87 -2.00
C ILE A 169 -7.49 14.45 -3.17
N VAL A 170 -7.60 15.17 -4.29
CA VAL A 170 -6.69 15.06 -5.43
C VAL A 170 -5.67 16.18 -5.32
N ASP A 171 -4.46 15.87 -4.86
CA ASP A 171 -3.44 16.88 -4.58
C ASP A 171 -2.04 16.27 -4.43
N ASP A 172 -1.01 17.12 -4.55
CA ASP A 172 0.35 16.80 -4.11
C ASP A 172 0.40 16.67 -2.59
N CYS A 173 0.97 15.56 -2.10
CA CYS A 173 0.96 15.23 -0.68
C CYS A 173 1.73 16.26 0.17
N ALA A 174 2.88 16.75 -0.29
CA ALA A 174 3.68 17.72 0.47
C ALA A 174 2.95 19.06 0.55
N LYS A 175 2.46 19.56 -0.58
CA LYS A 175 1.67 20.82 -0.64
C LYS A 175 0.39 20.71 0.19
N PHE A 176 -0.24 19.54 0.22
CA PHE A 176 -1.40 19.30 1.07
C PHE A 176 -1.05 19.40 2.55
N VAL A 177 -0.01 18.69 3.00
CA VAL A 177 0.45 18.72 4.41
C VAL A 177 0.83 20.13 4.85
N GLU A 178 1.56 20.89 4.03
CA GLU A 178 1.88 22.30 4.31
C GLU A 178 0.62 23.15 4.53
N ARG A 179 -0.43 22.93 3.72
CA ARG A 179 -1.70 23.65 3.89
C ARG A 179 -2.45 23.24 5.15
N GLU A 180 -2.43 21.97 5.53
CA GLU A 180 -3.06 21.48 6.76
C GLU A 180 -2.32 22.03 7.99
N ILE A 181 -0.97 22.16 7.95
CA ILE A 181 -0.18 22.86 9.00
C ILE A 181 -0.64 24.31 9.15
N ARG A 182 -0.72 25.07 8.04
CA ARG A 182 -1.17 26.48 8.08
C ARG A 182 -2.62 26.64 8.60
N ARG A 183 -3.46 25.61 8.42
CA ARG A 183 -4.85 25.57 8.90
C ARG A 183 -4.97 25.09 10.34
N GLY A 184 -3.87 24.70 10.98
CA GLY A 184 -3.88 24.10 12.32
C GLY A 184 -4.59 22.74 12.40
N ARG A 185 -4.73 22.02 11.26
CA ARG A 185 -5.35 20.71 11.23
C ARG A 185 -4.43 19.65 11.81
N LYS A 186 -4.99 18.73 12.59
CA LYS A 186 -4.28 17.64 13.24
C LYS A 186 -4.93 16.28 12.95
N TYR A 187 -4.10 15.25 12.96
CA TYR A 187 -4.48 13.86 12.73
C TYR A 187 -3.87 12.98 13.82
N ASP A 188 -4.61 11.95 14.23
CA ASP A 188 -4.15 11.00 15.25
C ASP A 188 -3.25 9.92 14.66
N ALA A 189 -3.37 9.65 13.37
CA ALA A 189 -2.53 8.69 12.68
C ALA A 189 -2.18 9.16 11.27
N ILE A 190 -1.01 8.73 10.79
CA ILE A 190 -0.57 8.95 9.41
C ILE A 190 -0.19 7.62 8.80
N ILE A 191 -0.66 7.36 7.58
CA ILE A 191 -0.21 6.28 6.71
C ILE A 191 0.40 6.92 5.48
N MET A 192 1.57 6.44 5.05
CA MET A 192 2.20 6.91 3.82
C MET A 192 2.90 5.79 3.07
N ASP A 193 2.71 5.79 1.76
CA ASP A 193 3.36 4.85 0.84
C ASP A 193 4.00 5.64 -0.33
N PRO A 194 5.04 6.43 -0.04
CA PRO A 194 5.65 7.30 -1.04
C PRO A 194 6.32 6.48 -2.15
N PRO A 195 6.17 6.89 -3.42
CA PRO A 195 6.81 6.19 -4.54
C PRO A 195 8.34 6.31 -4.47
N SER A 196 9.05 5.32 -5.01
CA SER A 196 10.51 5.38 -5.14
C SER A 196 10.94 6.55 -6.02
N TYR A 197 10.18 6.83 -7.10
CA TYR A 197 10.39 7.90 -8.04
C TYR A 197 9.04 8.46 -8.54
N GLY A 198 8.98 9.77 -8.72
CA GLY A 198 7.80 10.44 -9.29
C GLY A 198 8.14 11.78 -9.92
N ARG A 199 7.22 12.30 -10.72
CA ARG A 199 7.28 13.68 -11.26
C ARG A 199 6.00 14.40 -10.91
N GLY A 200 6.12 15.56 -10.31
CA GLY A 200 5.00 16.47 -10.04
C GLY A 200 4.53 17.17 -11.31
N PRO A 201 3.31 17.76 -11.28
CA PRO A 201 2.75 18.50 -12.41
C PRO A 201 3.60 19.69 -12.88
N GLY A 202 4.39 20.27 -11.99
CA GLY A 202 5.32 21.39 -12.27
C GLY A 202 6.71 20.93 -12.71
N GLY A 203 6.93 19.63 -12.91
CA GLY A 203 8.22 19.07 -13.30
C GLY A 203 9.14 18.74 -12.11
N GLU A 204 8.65 18.91 -10.88
CA GLU A 204 9.40 18.56 -9.65
C GLU A 204 9.71 17.06 -9.67
N VAL A 205 10.93 16.70 -9.30
CA VAL A 205 11.37 15.31 -9.24
C VAL A 205 11.34 14.84 -7.79
N TRP A 206 10.55 13.80 -7.55
CA TRP A 206 10.55 13.05 -6.30
C TRP A 206 11.50 11.85 -6.43
N LYS A 207 12.43 11.75 -5.49
CA LYS A 207 13.26 10.55 -5.27
C LYS A 207 13.21 10.23 -3.79
N LEU A 208 12.80 9.01 -3.43
CA LEU A 208 12.55 8.67 -2.04
C LEU A 208 13.75 8.92 -1.14
N GLU A 209 14.95 8.54 -1.57
CA GLU A 209 16.19 8.66 -0.80
C GLU A 209 16.54 10.13 -0.44
N GLN A 210 16.08 11.07 -1.26
CA GLN A 210 16.33 12.51 -1.08
C GLN A 210 15.19 13.21 -0.33
N ASN A 211 13.97 12.72 -0.50
CA ASN A 211 12.75 13.41 -0.05
C ASN A 211 12.09 12.77 1.19
N LEU A 212 12.44 11.53 1.56
CA LEU A 212 11.80 10.85 2.68
C LEU A 212 11.97 11.63 3.99
N TRP A 213 13.19 11.98 4.34
CA TRP A 213 13.47 12.69 5.60
C TRP A 213 12.74 14.03 5.71
N PRO A 214 12.86 14.97 4.76
CA PRO A 214 12.15 16.26 4.84
C PRO A 214 10.63 16.08 4.83
N PHE A 215 10.10 15.12 4.07
CA PHE A 215 8.68 14.86 4.00
C PHE A 215 8.12 14.28 5.32
N VAL A 216 8.78 13.29 5.91
CA VAL A 216 8.38 12.70 7.19
C VAL A 216 8.48 13.74 8.31
N SER A 217 9.53 14.59 8.29
CA SER A 217 9.67 15.72 9.22
C SER A 217 8.53 16.73 9.10
N LEU A 218 8.11 17.04 7.87
CA LEU A 218 6.95 17.91 7.60
C LEU A 218 5.65 17.26 8.17
N CYS A 219 5.45 15.96 7.95
CA CYS A 219 4.28 15.24 8.44
C CYS A 219 4.15 15.26 9.97
N ALA A 220 5.26 15.31 10.71
CA ALA A 220 5.22 15.47 12.17
C ALA A 220 4.53 16.76 12.63
N GLY A 221 4.39 17.77 11.75
CA GLY A 221 3.69 19.02 12.00
C GLY A 221 2.17 18.89 12.04
N VAL A 222 1.60 17.84 11.45
CA VAL A 222 0.15 17.58 11.42
C VAL A 222 -0.32 16.48 12.37
N LEU A 223 0.59 15.83 13.11
CA LEU A 223 0.18 14.92 14.18
C LEU A 223 -0.46 15.69 15.34
N SER A 224 -1.46 15.07 15.96
CA SER A 224 -2.09 15.55 17.20
C SER A 224 -1.10 15.47 18.37
N ASP A 225 -1.46 16.06 19.51
CA ASP A 225 -0.62 16.01 20.71
C ASP A 225 -0.63 14.62 21.36
N ASP A 226 -1.67 13.82 21.07
CA ASP A 226 -1.82 12.42 21.49
C ASP A 226 -2.00 11.51 20.25
N PRO A 227 -0.95 11.33 19.43
CA PRO A 227 -1.03 10.54 18.23
C PRO A 227 -1.11 9.05 18.53
N LEU A 228 -1.80 8.30 17.67
CA LEU A 228 -1.99 6.86 17.84
C LEU A 228 -0.87 6.06 17.15
N PHE A 229 -0.64 6.35 15.86
CA PHE A 229 0.41 5.68 15.09
C PHE A 229 0.86 6.45 13.84
N VAL A 230 2.02 6.06 13.34
CA VAL A 230 2.52 6.39 12.00
C VAL A 230 2.96 5.11 11.30
N LEU A 231 2.51 4.91 10.07
CA LEU A 231 2.90 3.80 9.20
C LEU A 231 3.58 4.35 7.96
N ILE A 232 4.82 3.91 7.70
CA ILE A 232 5.60 4.28 6.51
C ILE A 232 5.93 3.03 5.73
N ASN A 233 5.61 2.99 4.44
CA ASN A 233 5.95 1.92 3.52
C ASN A 233 7.06 2.35 2.56
N SER A 234 7.84 1.39 2.08
CA SER A 234 8.83 1.57 1.03
C SER A 234 9.01 0.32 0.19
N TYR A 235 8.96 0.51 -1.12
CA TYR A 235 9.28 -0.51 -2.13
C TYR A 235 10.59 -0.20 -2.86
N THR A 236 11.38 0.74 -2.32
CA THR A 236 12.63 1.17 -2.93
C THR A 236 13.73 0.16 -2.67
N THR A 237 14.30 -0.39 -3.73
CA THR A 237 15.46 -1.28 -3.65
C THR A 237 16.64 -0.53 -3.00
N GLY A 238 17.30 -1.16 -2.04
CA GLY A 238 18.43 -0.58 -1.31
C GLY A 238 18.04 0.25 -0.07
N LEU A 239 16.75 0.53 0.16
CA LEU A 239 16.27 1.13 1.39
C LEU A 239 15.81 0.03 2.36
N SER A 240 16.68 -0.32 3.32
CA SER A 240 16.35 -1.35 4.30
C SER A 240 15.30 -0.90 5.31
N ALA A 241 14.61 -1.86 5.94
CA ALA A 241 13.67 -1.60 7.01
C ALA A 241 14.30 -0.78 8.17
N SER A 242 15.58 -1.02 8.48
CA SER A 242 16.33 -0.30 9.52
C SER A 242 16.46 1.20 9.23
N VAL A 243 16.50 1.61 7.96
CA VAL A 243 16.53 3.03 7.60
C VAL A 243 15.21 3.69 7.94
N LEU A 244 14.09 3.02 7.71
CA LEU A 244 12.76 3.51 8.11
C LEU A 244 12.66 3.64 9.63
N SER A 245 13.19 2.68 10.41
CA SER A 245 13.27 2.80 11.87
C SER A 245 14.06 4.03 12.29
N TYR A 246 15.25 4.24 11.71
CA TYR A 246 16.08 5.39 12.06
C TYR A 246 15.34 6.72 11.81
N VAL A 247 14.64 6.83 10.67
CA VAL A 247 13.86 8.04 10.33
C VAL A 247 12.73 8.26 11.33
N THR A 248 11.94 7.22 11.60
CA THR A 248 10.79 7.30 12.53
C THR A 248 11.21 7.57 13.97
N GLU A 249 12.23 6.88 14.47
CA GLU A 249 12.79 7.11 15.80
C GLU A 249 13.28 8.56 15.97
N SER A 250 14.03 9.05 15.00
CA SER A 250 14.60 10.39 15.06
C SER A 250 13.55 11.50 15.01
N ILE A 251 12.40 11.27 14.37
CA ILE A 251 11.37 12.30 14.15
C ILE A 251 10.21 12.12 15.15
N PHE A 252 9.61 10.93 15.22
CA PHE A 252 8.40 10.73 16.00
C PHE A 252 8.69 10.30 17.44
N THR A 253 9.54 9.29 17.66
CA THR A 253 9.84 8.82 19.02
C THR A 253 10.49 9.91 19.85
N LYS A 254 11.42 10.65 19.26
CA LYS A 254 12.09 11.77 19.93
C LYS A 254 11.12 12.88 20.32
N LYS A 255 10.07 13.12 19.52
CA LYS A 255 9.11 14.21 19.75
C LYS A 255 7.92 13.80 20.62
N PHE A 256 7.38 12.61 20.40
CA PHE A 256 6.11 12.16 20.98
C PHE A 256 6.26 10.96 21.94
N GLY A 257 7.48 10.42 22.09
CA GLY A 257 7.68 9.14 22.79
C GLY A 257 7.27 7.95 21.91
N GLY A 258 6.86 6.86 22.53
CA GLY A 258 6.42 5.66 21.83
C GLY A 258 7.60 4.82 21.32
N ARG A 259 7.33 3.94 20.37
CA ARG A 259 8.31 3.01 19.79
C ARG A 259 8.09 2.78 18.31
N SER A 260 9.16 2.49 17.59
CA SER A 260 9.11 2.08 16.19
C SER A 260 9.50 0.62 16.04
N GLU A 261 8.84 -0.07 15.13
CA GLU A 261 9.23 -1.38 14.66
C GLU A 261 9.20 -1.40 13.14
N SER A 262 10.28 -1.89 12.52
CA SER A 262 10.35 -2.02 11.06
C SER A 262 10.66 -3.44 10.66
N GLN A 263 9.93 -3.92 9.67
CA GLN A 263 10.12 -5.24 9.08
C GLN A 263 9.84 -5.21 7.58
N GLU A 264 10.29 -6.25 6.89
CA GLU A 264 9.80 -6.54 5.55
C GLU A 264 8.36 -7.03 5.59
N LEU A 265 7.62 -6.72 4.54
CA LEU A 265 6.33 -7.35 4.24
C LEU A 265 6.57 -8.60 3.40
N GLY A 266 5.74 -9.62 3.57
CA GLY A 266 5.85 -10.84 2.80
C GLY A 266 4.51 -11.46 2.45
N LEU A 267 4.53 -12.20 1.34
CA LEU A 267 3.44 -13.07 0.91
C LEU A 267 3.87 -14.53 1.02
N PRO A 268 3.03 -15.42 1.59
CA PRO A 268 3.31 -16.85 1.57
C PRO A 268 3.21 -17.36 0.13
N VAL A 269 4.17 -18.21 -0.26
CA VAL A 269 4.21 -18.88 -1.56
C VAL A 269 3.72 -20.32 -1.37
N THR A 270 2.55 -20.65 -1.92
CA THR A 270 1.87 -21.90 -1.65
C THR A 270 2.69 -23.14 -2.09
N ASP A 271 3.25 -23.10 -3.29
CA ASP A 271 3.96 -24.25 -3.87
C ASP A 271 5.28 -24.55 -3.15
N SER A 272 5.93 -23.56 -2.56
CA SER A 272 7.24 -23.74 -1.89
C SER A 272 7.16 -23.75 -0.36
N GLY A 273 6.12 -23.18 0.24
CA GLY A 273 6.02 -22.94 1.68
C GLY A 273 6.97 -21.85 2.19
N LEU A 274 7.63 -21.12 1.28
CA LEU A 274 8.50 -19.98 1.59
C LEU A 274 7.72 -18.67 1.52
N TYR A 275 8.42 -17.54 1.67
CA TYR A 275 7.82 -16.21 1.60
C TYR A 275 8.51 -15.37 0.53
N LEU A 276 7.70 -14.65 -0.27
CA LEU A 276 8.20 -13.62 -1.18
C LEU A 276 8.32 -12.30 -0.41
N PRO A 277 9.53 -11.72 -0.25
CA PRO A 277 9.66 -10.37 0.30
C PRO A 277 9.12 -9.35 -0.70
N CYS A 278 8.27 -8.42 -0.21
CA CYS A 278 7.54 -7.50 -1.10
C CYS A 278 7.95 -6.03 -0.93
N GLY A 279 8.48 -5.67 0.21
CA GLY A 279 8.88 -4.30 0.56
C GLY A 279 9.10 -4.19 2.06
N ALA A 280 9.36 -3.00 2.56
CA ALA A 280 9.57 -2.72 3.97
C ALA A 280 8.51 -1.78 4.51
N SER A 281 8.16 -1.95 5.78
CA SER A 281 7.29 -1.03 6.52
C SER A 281 7.89 -0.70 7.87
N CYS A 282 7.62 0.51 8.34
CA CYS A 282 7.84 0.93 9.70
C CYS A 282 6.52 1.32 10.36
N ARG A 283 6.27 0.78 11.52
CA ARG A 283 5.13 1.08 12.40
C ARG A 283 5.65 1.77 13.64
N TRP A 284 5.33 3.04 13.79
CA TRP A 284 5.53 3.75 15.03
C TRP A 284 4.19 3.83 15.78
N GLU A 285 4.20 3.62 17.08
CA GLU A 285 3.05 3.74 17.96
C GLU A 285 3.43 4.43 19.27
N ARG A 286 2.51 5.17 19.83
CA ARG A 286 2.67 5.82 21.13
C ARG A 286 2.35 4.89 22.31
#